data_0d80a505146b0a7aad524401899be97e
#
_entry.id   0d80a505146b0a7aad524401899be97e
#
_cell.length_a   1.000
_cell.length_b   1.000
_cell.length_c   1.000
_cell.angle_alpha   90.00
_cell.angle_beta   90.00
_cell.angle_gamma   90.00
#
_symmetry.space_group_name_H-M   'P 1'
#
loop_
_entity.id
_entity.type
_entity.pdbx_description
1 polymer ?
#
loop_
_entity_poly.entity_id
_entity_poly.type
_entity_poly.pdbx_seq_one_letter_code
_entity_poly.pdbx_strand_id
1 'polypeptide(L)'
;MKPFPILGRRSNPLTVLVSLSLAVFAGCNHASQIPSQPPKAVRLATIAPPQMTAETLRYSASILPYAQVDLMFRSSGYVTNVKQVRGADGRTRNIGTGDYVEQGVTLAHIRREDLQNQVAQAQAQLDQAVAQHTKADQDFQRAKALYSTQSLTKPDYDQSQEAFNASQAAMDNAKASLLQTQLILGDADLKAPFSGYILNRNIDLGSLVSPATSAFTVADIGRVKATFGAPDYVLSQVHLGQELTIQTENDAAPVKGQVTSISPAADIRNRIFAVEVTVSNRDRHLRPGMIASISLGEVPRSSISIPLSAVVPFPSEAAHFAVMVAQERAGKLVANLRKVQLGATHDNSVAVEGVQPGERVVSVGAQLLKDGDPIQVIP
;
A
#
# COMPACT_ATOMS: atom_id res chain seq x y z
N MET A 1 14.28 42.77 -41.16
CA MET A 1 14.96 43.29 -42.35
C MET A 1 14.65 42.38 -43.51
N LYS A 2 13.86 42.88 -44.45
CA LYS A 2 13.63 42.38 -45.82
C LYS A 2 14.91 42.58 -46.66
N PRO A 3 15.06 42.08 -47.93
CA PRO A 3 14.05 41.77 -48.89
C PRO A 3 14.34 40.59 -49.86
N PHE A 4 13.31 40.18 -50.57
CA PHE A 4 13.22 39.66 -51.95
C PHE A 4 14.13 40.35 -53.01
N PRO A 5 14.33 39.86 -54.25
CA PRO A 5 13.32 39.66 -55.28
C PRO A 5 13.58 38.52 -56.33
N ILE A 6 12.59 37.99 -57.06
CA ILE A 6 11.87 38.36 -58.32
C ILE A 6 12.45 37.76 -59.60
N LEU A 7 11.56 37.11 -60.37
CA LEU A 7 11.20 37.16 -61.80
C LEU A 7 11.99 36.40 -62.87
N GLY A 8 11.16 35.83 -63.79
CA GLY A 8 11.37 35.68 -65.21
C GLY A 8 10.84 34.37 -65.79
N ARG A 9 9.69 34.19 -66.21
CA ARG A 9 8.79 34.56 -67.34
C ARG A 9 9.41 34.40 -68.71
N ARG A 10 8.79 33.53 -69.48
CA ARG A 10 8.39 33.65 -70.99
C ARG A 10 8.44 32.27 -71.62
N SER A 11 7.47 31.75 -72.19
CA SER A 11 6.45 32.03 -73.23
C SER A 11 6.66 31.12 -74.41
N ASN A 12 5.56 30.47 -74.75
CA ASN A 12 5.10 29.80 -75.96
C ASN A 12 5.65 30.38 -77.35
N PRO A 13 5.34 29.87 -78.54
CA PRO A 13 4.31 28.87 -79.00
C PRO A 13 4.72 28.05 -80.24
N LEU A 14 3.75 27.38 -80.82
CA LEU A 14 3.37 27.12 -82.22
C LEU A 14 3.31 25.63 -82.63
N THR A 15 2.10 25.13 -82.73
CA THR A 15 1.28 24.73 -83.93
C THR A 15 2.02 24.05 -85.07
N VAL A 16 1.43 22.92 -85.48
CA VAL A 16 0.98 22.56 -86.87
C VAL A 16 0.72 21.06 -86.95
N LEU A 17 -0.51 20.63 -87.04
CA LEU A 17 -1.33 20.15 -88.18
C LEU A 17 -1.09 18.71 -88.68
N VAL A 18 -2.14 17.87 -88.53
CA VAL A 18 -2.83 17.00 -89.48
C VAL A 18 -2.10 15.77 -90.06
N SER A 19 -2.66 14.61 -89.69
CA SER A 19 -3.36 13.76 -90.76
C SER A 19 -3.90 12.45 -90.15
N LEU A 20 -5.13 12.26 -90.35
CA LEU A 20 -6.07 11.16 -90.51
C LEU A 20 -5.43 9.87 -90.99
N SER A 21 -5.51 8.79 -90.18
CA SER A 21 -5.58 7.40 -90.71
C SER A 21 -6.35 6.51 -89.73
N LEU A 22 -7.53 6.15 -90.16
CA LEU A 22 -8.47 5.21 -89.58
C LEU A 22 -7.90 3.79 -89.80
N ALA A 23 -7.44 3.15 -88.66
CA ALA A 23 -7.15 1.72 -88.72
C ALA A 23 -7.99 1.04 -87.64
N VAL A 24 -8.98 0.27 -88.09
CA VAL A 24 -9.77 -0.64 -87.29
C VAL A 24 -8.87 -1.76 -86.80
N PHE A 25 -8.63 -1.78 -85.50
CA PHE A 25 -8.10 -2.96 -84.76
C PHE A 25 -9.20 -3.53 -83.91
N ALA A 26 -9.77 -4.65 -84.32
CA ALA A 26 -10.47 -5.58 -83.49
C ALA A 26 -9.50 -6.15 -82.46
N GLY A 27 -9.40 -5.54 -81.28
CA GLY A 27 -8.63 -6.05 -80.18
C GLY A 27 -9.45 -7.05 -79.38
N CYS A 28 -9.04 -8.29 -79.39
CA CYS A 28 -9.53 -9.37 -78.52
C CYS A 28 -9.48 -8.97 -77.06
N ASN A 29 -10.65 -8.99 -76.47
CA ASN A 29 -10.79 -8.81 -74.97
C ASN A 29 -10.26 -10.08 -74.30
N HIS A 30 -8.93 -10.14 -74.09
CA HIS A 30 -8.32 -11.12 -73.16
C HIS A 30 -8.58 -10.60 -71.78
N ALA A 31 -9.65 -11.08 -71.14
CA ALA A 31 -9.78 -11.07 -69.71
C ALA A 31 -8.53 -11.78 -69.11
N SER A 32 -7.61 -11.01 -68.57
CA SER A 32 -6.48 -11.54 -67.86
C SER A 32 -7.02 -12.40 -66.69
N GLN A 33 -7.10 -13.70 -66.94
CA GLN A 33 -7.28 -14.64 -65.82
C GLN A 33 -6.01 -14.53 -64.94
N ILE A 34 -6.16 -13.89 -63.80
CA ILE A 34 -5.17 -13.93 -62.71
C ILE A 34 -4.94 -15.42 -62.42
N PRO A 35 -3.71 -15.96 -62.56
CA PRO A 35 -3.46 -17.38 -62.34
C PRO A 35 -3.90 -17.71 -60.90
N SER A 36 -4.86 -18.60 -60.77
CA SER A 36 -5.34 -19.07 -59.50
C SER A 36 -4.18 -19.77 -58.80
N GLN A 37 -3.65 -19.17 -57.75
CA GLN A 37 -2.64 -19.84 -56.90
C GLN A 37 -3.20 -21.18 -56.41
N PRO A 38 -2.40 -22.25 -56.42
CA PRO A 38 -2.85 -23.53 -55.89
C PRO A 38 -3.23 -23.37 -54.43
N PRO A 39 -4.32 -24.01 -53.95
CA PRO A 39 -4.75 -23.90 -52.59
C PRO A 39 -3.69 -24.43 -51.65
N LYS A 40 -3.40 -23.67 -50.60
CA LYS A 40 -2.41 -24.04 -49.57
C LYS A 40 -3.06 -24.98 -48.57
N ALA A 41 -2.36 -26.07 -48.24
CA ALA A 41 -2.80 -27.05 -47.27
C ALA A 41 -2.73 -26.51 -45.84
N VAL A 42 -3.84 -26.53 -45.08
CA VAL A 42 -3.92 -25.99 -43.73
C VAL A 42 -4.80 -26.87 -42.82
N ARG A 43 -4.55 -26.80 -41.51
CA ARG A 43 -5.50 -27.33 -40.54
C ARG A 43 -6.33 -26.19 -39.93
N LEU A 44 -7.61 -26.48 -39.73
CA LEU A 44 -8.52 -25.56 -39.11
C LEU A 44 -8.82 -26.00 -37.66
N ALA A 45 -8.96 -25.02 -36.79
CA ALA A 45 -9.54 -25.19 -35.48
C ALA A 45 -10.87 -24.41 -35.43
N THR A 46 -11.93 -25.05 -34.96
CA THR A 46 -13.22 -24.38 -34.76
C THR A 46 -13.15 -23.65 -33.41
N ILE A 47 -13.51 -22.38 -33.41
CA ILE A 47 -13.57 -21.57 -32.19
C ILE A 47 -14.72 -22.09 -31.32
N ALA A 48 -14.35 -22.59 -30.14
CA ALA A 48 -15.31 -23.03 -29.14
C ALA A 48 -16.15 -21.85 -28.59
N PRO A 49 -17.35 -22.11 -28.09
CA PRO A 49 -18.10 -21.09 -27.35
C PRO A 49 -17.26 -20.48 -26.24
N PRO A 50 -17.51 -19.19 -25.89
CA PRO A 50 -16.78 -18.55 -24.80
C PRO A 50 -16.83 -19.40 -23.54
N GLN A 51 -15.67 -19.71 -22.98
CA GLN A 51 -15.59 -20.39 -21.71
C GLN A 51 -15.50 -19.32 -20.61
N MET A 52 -16.26 -19.51 -19.53
CA MET A 52 -16.13 -18.74 -18.32
C MET A 52 -14.84 -19.19 -17.64
N THR A 53 -13.78 -18.44 -17.81
CA THR A 53 -12.53 -18.61 -17.06
C THR A 53 -12.57 -17.70 -15.85
N ALA A 54 -12.41 -18.29 -14.67
CA ALA A 54 -12.27 -17.53 -13.44
C ALA A 54 -10.84 -17.02 -13.35
N GLU A 55 -10.66 -15.73 -13.57
CA GLU A 55 -9.37 -15.07 -13.35
C GLU A 55 -9.31 -14.59 -11.91
N THR A 56 -8.43 -15.21 -11.10
CA THR A 56 -8.21 -14.78 -9.73
C THR A 56 -7.31 -13.55 -9.71
N LEU A 57 -7.88 -12.40 -9.35
CA LEU A 57 -7.09 -11.19 -9.15
C LEU A 57 -6.25 -11.32 -7.88
N ARG A 58 -4.92 -11.32 -8.04
CA ARG A 58 -3.97 -11.39 -6.93
C ARG A 58 -3.21 -10.08 -6.80
N TYR A 59 -3.14 -9.58 -5.57
CA TYR A 59 -2.40 -8.37 -5.22
C TYR A 59 -1.30 -8.72 -4.22
N SER A 60 -0.12 -8.13 -4.42
CA SER A 60 0.97 -8.22 -3.45
C SER A 60 0.65 -7.36 -2.24
N ALA A 61 0.82 -7.92 -1.05
CA ALA A 61 0.59 -7.27 0.22
C ALA A 61 1.82 -7.38 1.12
N SER A 62 2.07 -6.34 1.90
CA SER A 62 3.09 -6.34 2.94
C SER A 62 2.46 -6.69 4.29
N ILE A 63 3.06 -7.61 5.01
CA ILE A 63 2.64 -7.98 6.36
C ILE A 63 3.24 -6.98 7.34
N LEU A 64 2.38 -6.28 8.08
CA LEU A 64 2.74 -5.33 9.12
C LEU A 64 2.23 -5.82 10.48
N PRO A 65 2.85 -5.42 11.61
CA PRO A 65 2.30 -5.71 12.92
C PRO A 65 0.94 -5.02 13.10
N TYR A 66 0.08 -5.60 13.94
CA TYR A 66 -1.21 -4.99 14.26
C TYR A 66 -1.06 -3.63 14.94
N ALA A 67 -0.14 -3.57 15.90
CA ALA A 67 0.28 -2.34 16.57
C ALA A 67 1.79 -2.37 16.75
N GLN A 68 2.43 -1.23 16.59
CA GLN A 68 3.86 -1.03 16.81
C GLN A 68 4.08 0.31 17.47
N VAL A 69 4.99 0.36 18.45
CA VAL A 69 5.38 1.60 19.11
C VAL A 69 6.89 1.61 19.34
N ASP A 70 7.48 2.76 19.09
CA ASP A 70 8.86 3.05 19.47
C ASP A 70 8.86 3.70 20.86
N LEU A 71 9.42 3.00 21.83
CA LEU A 71 9.49 3.45 23.20
C LEU A 71 10.75 4.30 23.41
N MET A 72 10.55 5.49 23.96
CA MET A 72 11.59 6.45 24.25
C MET A 72 11.47 6.90 25.71
N PHE A 73 12.59 7.20 26.37
CA PHE A 73 12.57 7.87 27.65
C PHE A 73 12.15 9.33 27.47
N ARG A 74 11.33 9.83 28.38
CA ARG A 74 10.93 11.25 28.38
C ARG A 74 11.98 12.16 29.00
N SER A 75 12.89 11.58 29.81
CA SER A 75 14.01 12.29 30.45
C SER A 75 15.34 11.74 29.98
N SER A 76 16.36 12.59 29.90
CA SER A 76 17.72 12.17 29.59
C SER A 76 18.36 11.56 30.82
N GLY A 77 19.19 10.52 30.65
CA GLY A 77 19.89 9.87 31.73
C GLY A 77 20.69 8.64 31.29
N TYR A 78 21.49 8.10 32.18
CA TYR A 78 22.22 6.86 31.92
C TYR A 78 21.36 5.66 32.30
N VAL A 79 21.31 4.65 31.42
CA VAL A 79 20.61 3.38 31.67
C VAL A 79 21.34 2.62 32.76
N THR A 80 20.67 2.42 33.89
CA THR A 80 21.22 1.69 35.05
C THR A 80 20.77 0.25 35.13
N ASN A 81 19.64 -0.08 34.49
CA ASN A 81 19.12 -1.43 34.48
C ASN A 81 18.33 -1.68 33.17
N VAL A 82 18.48 -2.90 32.65
CA VAL A 82 17.68 -3.45 31.55
C VAL A 82 17.08 -4.76 32.06
N LYS A 83 15.78 -4.96 31.86
CA LYS A 83 15.08 -6.17 32.27
C LYS A 83 15.83 -7.41 31.84
N GLN A 84 15.99 -8.35 32.75
CA GLN A 84 16.59 -9.64 32.44
C GLN A 84 15.52 -10.70 32.19
N VAL A 85 15.82 -11.58 31.24
CA VAL A 85 15.01 -12.73 30.88
C VAL A 85 15.88 -13.99 30.81
N ARG A 86 15.25 -15.14 30.94
CA ARG A 86 15.92 -16.43 30.80
C ARG A 86 15.98 -16.78 29.31
N GLY A 87 17.19 -16.92 28.78
CA GLY A 87 17.39 -17.38 27.39
C GLY A 87 17.02 -18.84 27.19
N ALA A 88 16.96 -19.28 25.95
CA ALA A 88 16.72 -20.68 25.57
C ALA A 88 17.84 -21.61 26.08
N ASP A 89 19.04 -21.09 26.28
CA ASP A 89 20.18 -21.75 26.85
C ASP A 89 20.14 -21.87 28.41
N GLY A 90 19.05 -21.36 29.03
CA GLY A 90 18.86 -21.33 30.47
C GLY A 90 19.64 -20.23 31.19
N ARG A 91 20.47 -19.45 30.50
CA ARG A 91 21.23 -18.33 31.08
C ARG A 91 20.39 -17.06 31.15
N THR A 92 20.65 -16.24 32.17
CA THR A 92 20.02 -14.94 32.29
C THR A 92 20.71 -13.94 31.34
N ARG A 93 19.94 -13.26 30.51
CA ARG A 93 20.41 -12.20 29.61
C ARG A 93 19.49 -10.99 29.65
N ASN A 94 19.97 -9.87 29.21
CA ASN A 94 19.12 -8.69 29.00
C ASN A 94 18.06 -8.99 27.91
N ILE A 95 16.86 -8.47 28.17
CA ILE A 95 15.76 -8.57 27.21
C ILE A 95 16.17 -7.94 25.88
N GLY A 96 15.78 -8.55 24.77
CA GLY A 96 16.18 -8.11 23.42
C GLY A 96 15.21 -8.53 22.33
N THR A 97 15.64 -8.39 21.09
CA THR A 97 14.84 -8.72 19.91
C THR A 97 14.32 -10.16 19.97
N GLY A 98 13.02 -10.32 19.73
CA GLY A 98 12.32 -11.60 19.74
C GLY A 98 11.73 -12.00 21.10
N ASP A 99 12.04 -11.29 22.19
CA ASP A 99 11.46 -11.56 23.50
C ASP A 99 10.04 -11.01 23.60
N TYR A 100 9.20 -11.78 24.30
CA TYR A 100 7.83 -11.37 24.63
C TYR A 100 7.81 -10.55 25.91
N VAL A 101 6.99 -9.52 25.93
CA VAL A 101 6.75 -8.65 27.09
C VAL A 101 5.25 -8.48 27.32
N GLU A 102 4.88 -8.42 28.61
CA GLU A 102 3.52 -8.13 29.02
C GLU A 102 3.34 -6.62 29.23
N GLN A 103 2.10 -6.16 29.06
CA GLN A 103 1.73 -4.77 29.33
C GLN A 103 2.11 -4.33 30.75
N GLY A 104 2.63 -3.12 30.89
CA GLY A 104 3.00 -2.52 32.16
C GLY A 104 4.36 -2.98 32.71
N VAL A 105 4.98 -3.99 32.12
CA VAL A 105 6.31 -4.45 32.51
C VAL A 105 7.36 -3.40 32.20
N THR A 106 8.23 -3.10 33.19
CA THR A 106 9.36 -2.19 33.01
C THR A 106 10.49 -2.89 32.23
N LEU A 107 10.90 -2.30 31.11
CA LEU A 107 11.95 -2.82 30.24
C LEU A 107 13.34 -2.32 30.61
N ALA A 108 13.43 -1.06 31.03
CA ALA A 108 14.67 -0.45 31.45
C ALA A 108 14.42 0.73 32.40
N HIS A 109 15.46 1.07 33.17
CA HIS A 109 15.47 2.23 34.07
C HIS A 109 16.66 3.13 33.73
N ILE A 110 16.45 4.43 33.82
CA ILE A 110 17.55 5.39 33.85
C ILE A 110 17.90 5.70 35.34
N ARG A 111 19.06 6.34 35.56
CA ARG A 111 19.51 6.76 36.88
C ARG A 111 18.45 7.62 37.56
N ARG A 112 18.04 7.22 38.75
CA ARG A 112 16.95 7.84 39.51
C ARG A 112 17.38 8.82 40.55
N GLU A 113 18.66 8.74 41.02
CA GLU A 113 19.15 9.49 42.15
C GLU A 113 18.96 10.99 41.98
N ASP A 114 19.29 11.53 40.83
CA ASP A 114 19.14 12.96 40.53
C ASP A 114 17.65 13.39 40.52
N LEU A 115 16.76 12.54 40.01
CA LEU A 115 15.33 12.79 40.00
C LEU A 115 14.69 12.64 41.38
N GLN A 116 15.16 11.69 42.19
CA GLN A 116 14.75 11.53 43.60
C GLN A 116 15.13 12.76 44.41
N ASN A 117 16.35 13.32 44.24
CA ASN A 117 16.79 14.54 44.88
C ASN A 117 15.90 15.74 44.48
N GLN A 118 15.46 15.85 43.21
CA GLN A 118 14.53 16.88 42.79
C GLN A 118 13.15 16.74 43.43
N VAL A 119 12.64 15.51 43.59
CA VAL A 119 11.38 15.25 44.31
C VAL A 119 11.53 15.63 45.77
N ALA A 120 12.65 15.26 46.43
CA ALA A 120 12.90 15.63 47.83
C ALA A 120 12.96 17.16 48.04
N GLN A 121 13.60 17.88 47.08
CA GLN A 121 13.63 19.35 47.07
C GLN A 121 12.24 19.96 46.93
N ALA A 122 11.42 19.48 45.96
CA ALA A 122 10.07 19.96 45.77
C ALA A 122 9.17 19.64 46.97
N GLN A 123 9.36 18.49 47.62
CA GLN A 123 8.65 18.16 48.86
C GLN A 123 8.99 19.13 49.99
N ALA A 124 10.27 19.45 50.18
CA ALA A 124 10.68 20.44 51.20
C ALA A 124 10.10 21.85 50.95
N GLN A 125 9.98 22.25 49.67
CA GLN A 125 9.31 23.49 49.28
C GLN A 125 7.81 23.48 49.60
N LEU A 126 7.12 22.35 49.36
CA LEU A 126 5.71 22.19 49.74
C LEU A 126 5.55 22.26 51.25
N ASP A 127 6.42 21.56 52.04
CA ASP A 127 6.35 21.56 53.52
C ASP A 127 6.54 22.99 54.08
N GLN A 128 7.45 23.77 53.49
CA GLN A 128 7.62 25.19 53.83
C GLN A 128 6.37 26.02 53.49
N ALA A 129 5.76 25.83 52.30
CA ALA A 129 4.56 26.56 51.92
C ALA A 129 3.34 26.18 52.79
N VAL A 130 3.23 24.91 53.18
CA VAL A 130 2.19 24.41 54.10
C VAL A 130 2.35 25.06 55.47
N ALA A 131 3.58 25.17 56.04
CA ALA A 131 3.84 25.84 57.31
C ALA A 131 3.49 27.34 57.26
N GLN A 132 3.82 28.02 56.15
CA GLN A 132 3.46 29.43 55.95
C GLN A 132 1.94 29.63 55.84
N HIS A 133 1.24 28.74 55.10
CA HIS A 133 -0.21 28.78 54.97
C HIS A 133 -0.88 28.51 56.33
N THR A 134 -0.44 27.53 57.07
CA THR A 134 -0.96 27.22 58.42
C THR A 134 -0.85 28.43 59.34
N LYS A 135 0.28 29.15 59.31
CA LYS A 135 0.44 30.39 60.07
C LYS A 135 -0.55 31.48 59.61
N ALA A 136 -0.64 31.71 58.30
CA ALA A 136 -1.53 32.73 57.73
C ALA A 136 -2.99 32.40 57.99
N ASP A 137 -3.42 31.14 57.95
CA ASP A 137 -4.77 30.71 58.34
C ASP A 137 -5.07 31.01 59.80
N GLN A 138 -4.19 30.66 60.75
CA GLN A 138 -4.33 30.96 62.16
C GLN A 138 -4.44 32.48 62.39
N ASP A 139 -3.63 33.31 61.73
CA ASP A 139 -3.67 34.76 61.83
C ASP A 139 -4.99 35.32 61.25
N PHE A 140 -5.45 34.80 60.11
CA PHE A 140 -6.72 35.19 59.50
C PHE A 140 -7.94 34.80 60.37
N GLN A 141 -7.97 33.58 60.92
CA GLN A 141 -9.05 33.17 61.83
C GLN A 141 -9.10 34.06 63.07
N ARG A 142 -7.95 34.48 63.64
CA ARG A 142 -7.84 35.41 64.75
C ARG A 142 -8.33 36.80 64.35
N ALA A 143 -7.93 37.33 63.19
CA ALA A 143 -8.37 38.59 62.66
C ALA A 143 -9.89 38.60 62.40
N LYS A 144 -10.44 37.50 61.88
CA LYS A 144 -11.89 37.32 61.65
C LYS A 144 -12.69 37.36 62.97
N ALA A 145 -12.20 36.72 64.02
CA ALA A 145 -12.84 36.76 65.35
C ALA A 145 -12.82 38.16 65.96
N LEU A 146 -11.70 38.89 65.91
CA LEU A 146 -11.57 40.25 66.39
C LEU A 146 -12.42 41.28 65.60
N TYR A 147 -12.49 41.09 64.26
CA TYR A 147 -13.32 41.94 63.41
C TYR A 147 -14.81 41.79 63.72
N SER A 148 -15.25 40.55 63.98
CA SER A 148 -16.67 40.29 64.37
C SER A 148 -17.07 40.94 65.66
N THR A 149 -16.12 41.18 66.58
CA THR A 149 -16.36 41.90 67.83
C THR A 149 -16.01 43.39 67.73
N GLN A 150 -15.79 43.93 66.52
CA GLN A 150 -15.42 45.34 66.29
C GLN A 150 -14.09 45.75 66.93
N SER A 151 -13.23 44.81 67.29
CA SER A 151 -11.93 45.01 67.93
C SER A 151 -10.75 45.09 66.92
N LEU A 152 -11.04 45.04 65.59
CA LEU A 152 -10.06 45.15 64.52
C LEU A 152 -10.56 46.10 63.46
N THR A 153 -9.67 46.84 62.76
CA THR A 153 -10.02 47.72 61.65
C THR A 153 -10.27 46.90 60.39
N LYS A 154 -11.06 47.44 59.43
CA LYS A 154 -11.29 46.74 58.18
C LYS A 154 -10.03 46.58 57.33
N PRO A 155 -9.13 47.58 57.20
CA PRO A 155 -7.85 47.37 56.50
C PRO A 155 -6.99 46.23 57.06
N ASP A 156 -6.91 46.09 58.39
CA ASP A 156 -6.11 44.99 59.00
C ASP A 156 -6.75 43.61 58.76
N TYR A 157 -8.10 43.56 58.74
CA TYR A 157 -8.80 42.34 58.36
C TYR A 157 -8.56 41.98 56.88
N ASP A 158 -8.66 42.95 55.95
CA ASP A 158 -8.44 42.74 54.52
C ASP A 158 -7.01 42.34 54.25
N GLN A 159 -6.02 42.90 54.99
CA GLN A 159 -4.60 42.50 54.89
C GLN A 159 -4.38 41.06 55.35
N SER A 160 -5.01 40.61 56.42
CA SER A 160 -4.88 39.22 56.88
C SER A 160 -5.55 38.22 55.92
N GLN A 161 -6.66 38.61 55.28
CA GLN A 161 -7.34 37.84 54.27
C GLN A 161 -6.46 37.72 52.99
N GLU A 162 -5.82 38.79 52.58
CA GLU A 162 -4.91 38.84 51.47
C GLU A 162 -3.68 37.91 51.69
N ALA A 163 -3.08 37.97 52.92
CA ALA A 163 -2.00 37.11 53.30
C ALA A 163 -2.38 35.62 53.33
N PHE A 164 -3.62 35.29 53.78
CA PHE A 164 -4.17 33.94 53.70
C PHE A 164 -4.31 33.47 52.27
N ASN A 165 -4.95 34.26 51.40
CA ASN A 165 -5.14 33.91 50.00
C ASN A 165 -3.80 33.74 49.26
N ALA A 166 -2.82 34.62 49.52
CA ALA A 166 -1.50 34.57 48.92
C ALA A 166 -0.72 33.26 49.37
N SER A 167 -0.83 32.92 50.67
CA SER A 167 -0.20 31.69 51.17
C SER A 167 -0.86 30.42 50.65
N GLN A 168 -2.18 30.42 50.45
CA GLN A 168 -2.92 29.33 49.80
C GLN A 168 -2.43 29.13 48.34
N ALA A 169 -2.33 30.20 47.59
CA ALA A 169 -1.84 30.14 46.21
C ALA A 169 -0.38 29.64 46.15
N ALA A 170 0.47 30.04 47.09
CA ALA A 170 1.86 29.56 47.20
C ALA A 170 1.94 28.06 47.51
N MET A 171 1.09 27.57 48.41
CA MET A 171 0.99 26.14 48.75
C MET A 171 0.50 25.33 47.51
N ASP A 172 -0.51 25.81 46.77
CA ASP A 172 -1.02 25.13 45.62
C ASP A 172 0.02 25.06 44.48
N ASN A 173 0.82 26.12 44.29
CA ASN A 173 1.93 26.14 43.33
C ASN A 173 3.02 25.14 43.74
N ALA A 174 3.41 25.07 45.02
CA ALA A 174 4.40 24.11 45.49
C ALA A 174 3.93 22.66 45.35
N LYS A 175 2.62 22.40 45.60
CA LYS A 175 1.98 21.10 45.40
C LYS A 175 2.00 20.68 43.91
N ALA A 176 1.70 21.61 42.98
CA ALA A 176 1.78 21.36 41.56
C ALA A 176 3.22 21.05 41.10
N SER A 177 4.20 21.77 41.65
CA SER A 177 5.63 21.52 41.36
C SER A 177 6.09 20.13 41.84
N LEU A 178 5.66 19.72 43.05
CA LEU A 178 5.95 18.36 43.56
C LEU A 178 5.33 17.29 42.63
N LEU A 179 4.07 17.45 42.23
CA LEU A 179 3.42 16.51 41.33
C LEU A 179 4.17 16.39 39.99
N GLN A 180 4.63 17.52 39.42
CA GLN A 180 5.42 17.55 38.20
C GLN A 180 6.72 16.76 38.36
N THR A 181 7.47 16.96 39.45
CA THR A 181 8.72 16.23 39.64
C THR A 181 8.52 14.74 39.94
N GLN A 182 7.40 14.36 40.59
CA GLN A 182 7.02 12.96 40.78
C GLN A 182 6.67 12.26 39.44
N LEU A 183 5.99 12.96 38.51
CA LEU A 183 5.71 12.45 37.16
C LEU A 183 7.02 12.22 36.39
N ILE A 184 7.95 13.16 36.47
CA ILE A 184 9.28 13.03 35.83
C ILE A 184 10.06 11.84 36.39
N LEU A 185 10.00 11.62 37.71
CA LEU A 185 10.61 10.44 38.33
C LEU A 185 9.94 9.14 37.87
N GLY A 186 8.63 9.13 37.71
CA GLY A 186 7.88 8.00 37.12
C GLY A 186 8.30 7.67 35.71
N ASP A 187 8.63 8.69 34.91
CA ASP A 187 9.10 8.56 33.52
C ASP A 187 10.54 8.01 33.41
N ALA A 188 11.25 7.85 34.55
CA ALA A 188 12.53 7.15 34.58
C ALA A 188 12.41 5.65 34.30
N ASP A 189 11.22 5.10 34.39
CA ASP A 189 10.88 3.71 34.08
C ASP A 189 10.24 3.58 32.70
N LEU A 190 10.91 2.92 31.77
CA LEU A 190 10.36 2.65 30.47
C LEU A 190 9.51 1.39 30.52
N LYS A 191 8.20 1.54 30.40
CA LYS A 191 7.23 0.44 30.50
C LYS A 191 6.63 0.09 29.12
N ALA A 192 6.33 -1.20 28.93
CA ALA A 192 5.60 -1.66 27.75
C ALA A 192 4.14 -1.19 27.80
N PRO A 193 3.62 -0.47 26.79
CA PRO A 193 2.24 0.05 26.78
C PRO A 193 1.20 -1.04 26.48
N PHE A 194 1.59 -2.11 25.83
CA PHE A 194 0.78 -3.30 25.54
C PHE A 194 1.66 -4.54 25.53
N SER A 195 1.04 -5.71 25.59
CA SER A 195 1.73 -6.99 25.49
C SER A 195 2.13 -7.27 24.05
N GLY A 196 3.39 -7.64 23.80
CA GLY A 196 3.92 -7.83 22.45
C GLY A 196 5.34 -8.36 22.43
N TYR A 197 5.96 -8.30 21.28
CA TYR A 197 7.33 -8.73 21.05
C TYR A 197 8.25 -7.52 20.83
N ILE A 198 9.46 -7.61 21.32
CA ILE A 198 10.50 -6.63 21.05
C ILE A 198 11.03 -6.89 19.62
N LEU A 199 10.84 -5.93 18.72
CA LEU A 199 11.41 -5.97 17.39
C LEU A 199 12.86 -5.47 17.38
N ASN A 200 13.12 -4.37 18.12
CA ASN A 200 14.45 -3.78 18.20
C ASN A 200 14.75 -3.32 19.63
N ARG A 201 16.03 -3.44 20.02
CA ARG A 201 16.61 -2.85 21.22
C ARG A 201 17.82 -2.02 20.84
N ASN A 202 17.76 -0.71 21.09
CA ASN A 202 18.79 0.25 20.68
C ASN A 202 19.56 0.83 21.88
N ILE A 203 19.39 0.27 23.08
CA ILE A 203 20.04 0.70 24.30
C ILE A 203 20.73 -0.46 24.99
N ASP A 204 21.83 -0.15 25.66
CA ASP A 204 22.56 -1.06 26.56
C ASP A 204 22.76 -0.45 27.94
N LEU A 205 23.14 -1.29 28.89
CA LEU A 205 23.52 -0.83 30.21
C LEU A 205 24.64 0.21 30.14
N GLY A 206 24.48 1.37 30.80
CA GLY A 206 25.42 2.48 30.73
C GLY A 206 25.22 3.43 29.53
N SER A 207 24.33 3.14 28.59
CA SER A 207 24.00 4.05 27.47
C SER A 207 23.40 5.35 27.98
N LEU A 208 23.79 6.49 27.43
CA LEU A 208 23.11 7.76 27.61
C LEU A 208 21.90 7.80 26.68
N VAL A 209 20.71 7.99 27.22
CA VAL A 209 19.45 8.11 26.47
C VAL A 209 18.88 9.52 26.57
N SER A 210 18.07 9.88 25.59
CA SER A 210 17.36 11.16 25.49
C SER A 210 15.96 10.96 24.90
N PRO A 211 15.05 11.94 24.99
CA PRO A 211 13.71 11.87 24.41
C PRO A 211 13.67 11.68 22.89
N ALA A 212 14.77 11.91 22.19
CA ALA A 212 14.88 11.72 20.74
C ALA A 212 15.37 10.31 20.33
N THR A 213 15.76 9.47 21.29
CA THR A 213 16.37 8.17 21.03
C THR A 213 15.37 7.05 21.32
N SER A 214 14.98 6.30 20.27
CA SER A 214 14.19 5.09 20.45
C SER A 214 15.01 4.05 21.25
N ALA A 215 14.48 3.60 22.39
CA ALA A 215 15.12 2.61 23.23
C ALA A 215 14.71 1.18 22.85
N PHE A 216 13.43 0.95 22.64
CA PHE A 216 12.84 -0.31 22.21
C PHE A 216 11.75 -0.07 21.20
N THR A 217 11.61 -1.00 20.26
CA THR A 217 10.42 -1.11 19.40
C THR A 217 9.64 -2.34 19.83
N VAL A 218 8.41 -2.13 20.28
CA VAL A 218 7.49 -3.23 20.69
C VAL A 218 6.34 -3.33 19.69
N ALA A 219 6.00 -4.56 19.31
CA ALA A 219 4.93 -4.81 18.36
C ALA A 219 4.01 -5.95 18.82
N ASP A 220 2.71 -5.77 18.60
CA ASP A 220 1.72 -6.85 18.67
C ASP A 220 1.72 -7.60 17.34
N ILE A 221 2.18 -8.85 17.37
CA ILE A 221 2.19 -9.78 16.24
C ILE A 221 1.22 -10.96 16.41
N GLY A 222 0.43 -10.98 17.48
CA GLY A 222 -0.65 -11.96 17.67
C GLY A 222 -1.78 -11.81 16.64
N ARG A 223 -1.89 -10.61 16.10
CA ARG A 223 -2.62 -10.26 14.89
C ARG A 223 -1.66 -9.52 13.97
N VAL A 224 -1.88 -9.60 12.68
CA VAL A 224 -1.08 -8.85 11.69
C VAL A 224 -2.02 -8.17 10.71
N LYS A 225 -1.50 -7.15 10.04
CA LYS A 225 -2.17 -6.45 8.95
C LYS A 225 -1.47 -6.79 7.65
N ALA A 226 -2.20 -7.33 6.70
CA ALA A 226 -1.74 -7.44 5.32
C ALA A 226 -2.22 -6.19 4.58
N THR A 227 -1.29 -5.33 4.18
CA THR A 227 -1.62 -4.07 3.50
C THR A 227 -1.26 -4.17 2.03
N PHE A 228 -2.23 -3.91 1.16
CA PHE A 228 -2.03 -3.88 -0.28
C PHE A 228 -2.60 -2.62 -0.91
N GLY A 229 -2.11 -2.29 -2.10
CA GLY A 229 -2.60 -1.15 -2.87
C GLY A 229 -3.64 -1.58 -3.90
N ALA A 230 -4.84 -1.03 -3.81
CA ALA A 230 -5.93 -1.25 -4.74
C ALA A 230 -6.11 -0.02 -5.66
N PRO A 231 -6.07 -0.18 -7.00
CA PRO A 231 -6.49 0.87 -7.92
C PRO A 231 -8.00 1.19 -7.78
N ASP A 232 -8.43 2.33 -8.26
CA ASP A 232 -9.82 2.81 -8.14
C ASP A 232 -10.87 1.83 -8.71
N TYR A 233 -10.58 1.21 -9.86
CA TYR A 233 -11.48 0.24 -10.49
C TYR A 233 -11.65 -1.06 -9.68
N VAL A 234 -10.71 -1.36 -8.79
CA VAL A 234 -10.76 -2.54 -7.90
C VAL A 234 -11.49 -2.21 -6.60
N LEU A 235 -11.43 -0.94 -6.20
CA LEU A 235 -11.99 -0.51 -4.91
C LEU A 235 -13.50 -0.79 -4.78
N SER A 236 -14.22 -0.76 -5.91
CA SER A 236 -15.66 -1.09 -5.95
C SER A 236 -15.96 -2.55 -5.58
N GLN A 237 -14.96 -3.43 -5.64
CA GLN A 237 -15.08 -4.86 -5.33
C GLN A 237 -14.63 -5.19 -3.90
N VAL A 238 -14.06 -4.22 -3.18
CA VAL A 238 -13.53 -4.39 -1.82
C VAL A 238 -14.42 -3.66 -0.83
N HIS A 239 -14.92 -4.37 0.17
CA HIS A 239 -15.83 -3.83 1.19
C HIS A 239 -15.28 -4.07 2.58
N LEU A 240 -15.57 -3.16 3.50
CA LEU A 240 -15.26 -3.35 4.92
C LEU A 240 -15.95 -4.61 5.45
N GLY A 241 -15.21 -5.43 6.20
CA GLY A 241 -15.70 -6.70 6.73
C GLY A 241 -15.62 -7.88 5.76
N GLN A 242 -15.23 -7.67 4.50
CA GLN A 242 -15.06 -8.76 3.53
C GLN A 242 -13.94 -9.70 3.94
N GLU A 243 -14.17 -11.01 3.85
CA GLU A 243 -13.11 -12.01 4.00
C GLU A 243 -12.29 -12.12 2.71
N LEU A 244 -10.98 -12.02 2.84
CA LEU A 244 -10.03 -12.22 1.76
C LEU A 244 -9.06 -13.34 2.11
N THR A 245 -8.61 -14.06 1.09
CA THR A 245 -7.63 -15.13 1.22
C THR A 245 -6.23 -14.57 1.02
N ILE A 246 -5.36 -14.84 1.99
CA ILE A 246 -3.98 -14.38 2.04
C ILE A 246 -3.08 -15.61 1.97
N GLN A 247 -2.12 -15.58 1.09
CA GLN A 247 -1.15 -16.65 0.89
C GLN A 247 0.26 -16.06 0.88
N THR A 248 1.16 -16.62 1.69
CA THR A 248 2.60 -16.32 1.62
C THR A 248 3.29 -17.39 0.77
N GLU A 249 4.46 -17.08 0.23
CA GLU A 249 5.22 -18.05 -0.58
C GLU A 249 5.69 -19.27 0.25
N ASN A 250 5.82 -19.10 1.56
CA ASN A 250 6.34 -20.12 2.47
C ASN A 250 5.23 -20.96 3.14
N ASP A 251 3.99 -20.52 3.09
CA ASP A 251 2.87 -21.22 3.74
C ASP A 251 2.10 -22.03 2.70
N ALA A 252 2.01 -23.34 2.93
CA ALA A 252 1.26 -24.25 2.06
C ALA A 252 -0.27 -24.04 2.16
N ALA A 253 -0.77 -23.44 3.23
CA ALA A 253 -2.19 -23.21 3.47
C ALA A 253 -2.54 -21.71 3.42
N PRO A 254 -3.53 -21.31 2.64
CA PRO A 254 -4.03 -19.94 2.63
C PRO A 254 -4.70 -19.61 3.96
N VAL A 255 -4.47 -18.38 4.46
CA VAL A 255 -5.05 -17.86 5.68
C VAL A 255 -6.15 -16.86 5.33
N LYS A 256 -7.26 -16.89 6.07
CA LYS A 256 -8.35 -15.91 5.91
C LYS A 256 -8.09 -14.67 6.76
N GLY A 257 -8.30 -13.52 6.17
CA GLY A 257 -8.27 -12.21 6.84
C GLY A 257 -9.51 -11.41 6.52
N GLN A 258 -9.79 -10.41 7.34
CA GLN A 258 -10.94 -9.52 7.17
C GLN A 258 -10.49 -8.12 6.83
N VAL A 259 -11.11 -7.48 5.83
CA VAL A 259 -10.86 -6.08 5.49
C VAL A 259 -11.31 -5.19 6.64
N THR A 260 -10.36 -4.51 7.27
CA THR A 260 -10.62 -3.66 8.45
C THR A 260 -10.49 -2.17 8.14
N SER A 261 -9.78 -1.81 7.08
CA SER A 261 -9.62 -0.41 6.68
C SER A 261 -9.43 -0.29 5.17
N ILE A 262 -10.04 0.74 4.61
CA ILE A 262 -9.83 1.17 3.22
C ILE A 262 -9.51 2.65 3.29
N SER A 263 -8.36 3.06 2.76
CA SER A 263 -7.95 4.47 2.76
C SER A 263 -8.97 5.33 2.01
N PRO A 264 -9.44 6.45 2.57
CA PRO A 264 -10.36 7.36 1.88
C PRO A 264 -9.68 8.19 0.79
N ALA A 265 -8.34 8.19 0.74
CA ALA A 265 -7.55 8.93 -0.24
C ALA A 265 -6.52 8.02 -0.89
N ALA A 266 -6.31 8.21 -2.20
CA ALA A 266 -5.24 7.54 -2.92
C ALA A 266 -3.89 8.20 -2.62
N ASP A 267 -2.83 7.41 -2.63
CA ASP A 267 -1.47 7.94 -2.69
C ASP A 267 -1.27 8.71 -4.00
N ILE A 268 -0.82 9.96 -3.89
CA ILE A 268 -0.69 10.91 -5.01
C ILE A 268 0.31 10.43 -6.06
N ARG A 269 1.31 9.63 -5.67
CA ARG A 269 2.41 9.20 -6.55
C ARG A 269 1.98 8.05 -7.47
N ASN A 270 1.24 7.08 -6.92
CA ASN A 270 0.90 5.84 -7.62
C ASN A 270 -0.60 5.65 -7.86
N ARG A 271 -1.45 6.56 -7.35
CA ARG A 271 -2.91 6.55 -7.48
C ARG A 271 -3.56 5.25 -6.99
N ILE A 272 -3.02 4.67 -5.93
CA ILE A 272 -3.54 3.47 -5.29
C ILE A 272 -4.09 3.80 -3.91
N PHE A 273 -5.14 3.08 -3.52
CA PHE A 273 -5.74 3.16 -2.19
C PHE A 273 -5.17 2.05 -1.32
N ALA A 274 -4.71 2.38 -0.13
CA ALA A 274 -4.26 1.38 0.82
C ALA A 274 -5.45 0.64 1.43
N VAL A 275 -5.44 -0.68 1.35
CA VAL A 275 -6.43 -1.57 1.96
C VAL A 275 -5.72 -2.41 3.01
N GLU A 276 -6.25 -2.40 4.24
CA GLU A 276 -5.72 -3.21 5.34
C GLU A 276 -6.64 -4.40 5.62
N VAL A 277 -6.06 -5.57 5.65
CA VAL A 277 -6.71 -6.84 5.98
C VAL A 277 -6.11 -7.37 7.27
N THR A 278 -6.92 -7.46 8.32
CA THR A 278 -6.47 -8.00 9.60
C THR A 278 -6.58 -9.52 9.60
N VAL A 279 -5.51 -10.17 10.02
CA VAL A 279 -5.34 -11.61 10.08
C VAL A 279 -5.01 -12.04 11.51
N SER A 280 -5.67 -13.09 12.01
CA SER A 280 -5.29 -13.74 13.26
C SER A 280 -3.99 -14.53 13.06
N ASN A 281 -2.99 -14.28 13.89
CA ASN A 281 -1.66 -14.88 13.77
C ASN A 281 -1.27 -15.61 15.06
N ARG A 282 -2.16 -16.47 15.56
CA ARG A 282 -1.93 -17.20 16.83
C ARG A 282 -0.69 -18.08 16.78
N ASP A 283 -0.46 -18.69 15.62
CA ASP A 283 0.67 -19.60 15.41
C ASP A 283 1.97 -18.86 15.04
N ARG A 284 1.92 -17.53 14.85
CA ARG A 284 3.05 -16.64 14.57
C ARG A 284 3.84 -16.97 13.30
N HIS A 285 3.17 -17.63 12.33
CA HIS A 285 3.78 -17.92 11.03
C HIS A 285 3.98 -16.66 10.20
N LEU A 286 3.01 -15.73 10.26
CA LEU A 286 3.11 -14.45 9.58
C LEU A 286 4.00 -13.50 10.38
N ARG A 287 5.13 -13.13 9.82
CA ARG A 287 6.07 -12.20 10.44
C ARG A 287 6.00 -10.83 9.75
N PRO A 288 6.02 -9.73 10.50
CA PRO A 288 6.17 -8.40 9.93
C PRO A 288 7.35 -8.32 8.95
N GLY A 289 7.15 -7.70 7.80
CA GLY A 289 8.12 -7.63 6.71
C GLY A 289 7.99 -8.73 5.65
N MET A 290 7.18 -9.76 5.86
CA MET A 290 6.87 -10.75 4.83
C MET A 290 6.00 -10.13 3.74
N ILE A 291 6.14 -10.68 2.53
CA ILE A 291 5.25 -10.40 1.39
C ILE A 291 4.24 -11.54 1.29
N ALA A 292 2.99 -11.17 1.07
CA ALA A 292 1.90 -12.10 0.84
C ALA A 292 1.14 -11.73 -0.43
N SER A 293 0.43 -12.68 -1.02
CA SER A 293 -0.53 -12.43 -2.08
C SER A 293 -1.95 -12.48 -1.52
N ILE A 294 -2.76 -11.50 -1.88
CA ILE A 294 -4.18 -11.42 -1.52
C ILE A 294 -5.02 -11.70 -2.75
N SER A 295 -5.96 -12.64 -2.63
CA SER A 295 -6.93 -12.95 -3.67
C SER A 295 -8.23 -12.21 -3.41
N LEU A 296 -8.66 -11.36 -4.36
CA LEU A 296 -9.90 -10.56 -4.25
C LEU A 296 -11.15 -11.33 -4.72
N GLY A 297 -10.99 -12.58 -5.13
CA GLY A 297 -12.05 -13.40 -5.69
C GLY A 297 -11.82 -13.71 -7.17
N GLU A 298 -12.70 -14.50 -7.71
CA GLU A 298 -12.69 -14.89 -9.11
C GLU A 298 -13.58 -13.93 -9.91
N VAL A 299 -12.98 -13.22 -10.86
CA VAL A 299 -13.77 -12.44 -11.82
C VAL A 299 -14.08 -13.36 -13.00
N PRO A 300 -15.34 -13.74 -13.20
CA PRO A 300 -15.70 -14.53 -14.36
C PRO A 300 -15.47 -13.69 -15.61
N ARG A 301 -14.48 -14.06 -16.40
CA ARG A 301 -14.28 -13.51 -17.75
C ARG A 301 -14.71 -14.52 -18.78
N SER A 302 -15.64 -14.09 -19.62
CA SER A 302 -16.01 -14.83 -20.81
C SER A 302 -14.93 -14.60 -21.85
N SER A 303 -14.09 -15.59 -22.10
CA SER A 303 -13.02 -15.48 -23.10
C SER A 303 -13.15 -16.56 -24.19
N ILE A 304 -12.88 -16.16 -25.41
CA ILE A 304 -12.74 -17.07 -26.53
C ILE A 304 -11.26 -17.46 -26.60
N SER A 305 -10.97 -18.74 -26.51
CA SER A 305 -9.60 -19.25 -26.59
C SER A 305 -9.34 -19.92 -27.94
N ILE A 306 -8.17 -19.65 -28.51
CA ILE A 306 -7.68 -20.30 -29.74
C ILE A 306 -6.31 -20.94 -29.49
N PRO A 307 -5.90 -21.96 -30.26
CA PRO A 307 -4.54 -22.48 -30.17
C PRO A 307 -3.50 -21.39 -30.45
N LEU A 308 -2.43 -21.35 -29.66
CA LEU A 308 -1.35 -20.38 -29.82
C LEU A 308 -0.72 -20.43 -31.21
N SER A 309 -0.71 -21.61 -31.85
CA SER A 309 -0.23 -21.83 -33.23
C SER A 309 -1.07 -21.12 -34.31
N ALA A 310 -2.28 -20.68 -33.99
CA ALA A 310 -3.14 -19.93 -34.94
C ALA A 310 -2.83 -18.42 -34.98
N VAL A 311 -2.02 -17.93 -34.02
CA VAL A 311 -1.66 -16.51 -33.92
C VAL A 311 -0.49 -16.21 -34.84
N VAL A 312 -0.62 -15.16 -35.65
CA VAL A 312 0.42 -14.65 -36.56
C VAL A 312 0.67 -13.16 -36.28
N PRO A 313 1.89 -12.68 -36.51
CA PRO A 313 2.15 -11.23 -36.47
C PRO A 313 1.36 -10.48 -37.51
N PHE A 314 0.87 -9.30 -37.21
CA PHE A 314 0.17 -8.46 -38.18
C PHE A 314 1.19 -7.77 -39.09
N PRO A 315 1.10 -7.92 -40.45
CA PRO A 315 2.20 -7.58 -41.35
C PRO A 315 2.63 -6.11 -41.36
N SER A 316 1.74 -5.18 -41.01
CA SER A 316 2.02 -3.73 -41.04
C SER A 316 2.33 -3.12 -39.69
N GLU A 317 2.19 -3.87 -38.61
CA GLU A 317 2.34 -3.34 -37.24
C GLU A 317 2.97 -4.42 -36.33
N ALA A 318 4.26 -4.31 -36.09
CA ALA A 318 5.04 -5.32 -35.30
C ALA A 318 4.53 -5.59 -33.87
N ALA A 319 3.73 -4.67 -33.30
CA ALA A 319 3.17 -4.82 -31.96
C ALA A 319 1.76 -5.45 -31.93
N HIS A 320 1.20 -5.82 -33.09
CA HIS A 320 -0.16 -6.35 -33.20
C HIS A 320 -0.16 -7.77 -33.74
N PHE A 321 -1.18 -8.51 -33.34
CA PHE A 321 -1.37 -9.89 -33.74
C PHE A 321 -2.64 -10.06 -34.59
N ALA A 322 -2.67 -11.12 -35.38
CA ALA A 322 -3.77 -11.48 -36.22
C ALA A 322 -4.01 -12.98 -36.21
N VAL A 323 -5.17 -13.35 -36.75
CA VAL A 323 -5.52 -14.75 -37.05
C VAL A 323 -6.00 -14.87 -38.46
N MET A 324 -5.79 -16.03 -39.09
CA MET A 324 -6.32 -16.37 -40.39
C MET A 324 -7.67 -17.06 -40.22
N VAL A 325 -8.76 -16.36 -40.55
CA VAL A 325 -10.13 -16.90 -40.46
C VAL A 325 -10.47 -17.53 -41.80
N ALA A 326 -10.90 -18.78 -41.81
CA ALA A 326 -11.35 -19.47 -42.99
C ALA A 326 -12.80 -19.04 -43.35
N GLN A 327 -12.98 -18.41 -44.49
CA GLN A 327 -14.30 -17.99 -45.03
C GLN A 327 -14.57 -18.60 -46.40
N GLU A 328 -15.82 -18.91 -46.66
CA GLU A 328 -16.23 -19.40 -47.99
C GLU A 328 -16.59 -18.22 -48.88
N ARG A 329 -15.89 -18.11 -50.02
CA ARG A 329 -16.13 -17.05 -51.03
C ARG A 329 -16.26 -17.70 -52.41
N ALA A 330 -17.38 -17.54 -53.05
CA ALA A 330 -17.67 -18.11 -54.38
C ALA A 330 -17.40 -19.65 -54.47
N GLY A 331 -17.78 -20.42 -53.44
CA GLY A 331 -17.58 -21.87 -53.40
C GLY A 331 -16.15 -22.34 -53.10
N LYS A 332 -15.24 -21.44 -52.75
CA LYS A 332 -13.86 -21.75 -52.37
C LYS A 332 -13.56 -21.22 -50.95
N LEU A 333 -12.81 -21.99 -50.19
CA LEU A 333 -12.31 -21.55 -48.88
C LEU A 333 -11.11 -20.61 -49.07
N VAL A 334 -11.18 -19.45 -48.48
CA VAL A 334 -10.11 -18.45 -48.47
C VAL A 334 -9.75 -18.06 -47.05
N ALA A 335 -8.48 -17.72 -46.79
CA ALA A 335 -8.00 -17.24 -45.52
C ALA A 335 -8.08 -15.72 -45.47
N ASN A 336 -8.80 -15.16 -44.50
CA ASN A 336 -8.86 -13.73 -44.30
C ASN A 336 -8.06 -13.38 -43.02
N LEU A 337 -7.17 -12.41 -43.15
CA LEU A 337 -6.39 -11.89 -42.06
C LEU A 337 -7.25 -10.97 -41.19
N ARG A 338 -7.41 -11.30 -39.93
CA ARG A 338 -8.18 -10.50 -38.98
C ARG A 338 -7.30 -10.10 -37.78
N LYS A 339 -7.21 -8.81 -37.50
CA LYS A 339 -6.51 -8.26 -36.34
C LYS A 339 -7.25 -8.69 -35.07
N VAL A 340 -6.50 -9.16 -34.06
CA VAL A 340 -7.01 -9.61 -32.78
C VAL A 340 -6.21 -9.01 -31.65
N GLN A 341 -6.84 -8.87 -30.48
CA GLN A 341 -6.14 -8.56 -29.23
C GLN A 341 -5.93 -9.86 -28.46
N LEU A 342 -4.70 -10.06 -27.99
CA LEU A 342 -4.36 -11.23 -27.17
C LEU A 342 -4.60 -10.93 -25.71
N GLY A 343 -5.20 -11.88 -25.00
CA GLY A 343 -5.38 -11.90 -23.56
C GLY A 343 -4.46 -12.90 -22.87
N ALA A 344 -4.94 -13.47 -21.76
CA ALA A 344 -4.21 -14.46 -20.98
C ALA A 344 -3.95 -15.75 -21.76
N THR A 345 -2.78 -16.34 -21.54
CA THR A 345 -2.41 -17.65 -22.10
C THR A 345 -2.65 -18.74 -21.06
N HIS A 346 -3.25 -19.85 -21.50
CA HIS A 346 -3.43 -21.06 -20.70
C HIS A 346 -2.95 -22.27 -21.51
N ASP A 347 -2.01 -23.01 -20.97
CA ASP A 347 -1.39 -24.16 -21.65
C ASP A 347 -0.93 -23.81 -23.06
N ASN A 348 -1.56 -24.39 -24.08
CA ASN A 348 -1.26 -24.17 -25.50
C ASN A 348 -2.33 -23.29 -26.20
N SER A 349 -3.12 -22.55 -25.43
CA SER A 349 -4.20 -21.68 -25.90
C SER A 349 -4.01 -20.25 -25.41
N VAL A 350 -4.52 -19.29 -26.20
CA VAL A 350 -4.52 -17.87 -25.84
C VAL A 350 -5.94 -17.32 -25.96
N ALA A 351 -6.36 -16.55 -24.98
CA ALA A 351 -7.60 -15.80 -25.06
C ALA A 351 -7.49 -14.70 -26.13
N VAL A 352 -8.53 -14.54 -26.95
CA VAL A 352 -8.52 -13.54 -28.02
C VAL A 352 -9.83 -12.77 -28.07
N GLU A 353 -9.72 -11.48 -28.42
CA GLU A 353 -10.84 -10.63 -28.75
C GLU A 353 -10.80 -10.28 -30.26
N GLY A 354 -11.98 -10.23 -30.93
CA GLY A 354 -12.08 -9.92 -32.35
C GLY A 354 -12.48 -11.10 -33.22
N VAL A 355 -12.76 -12.27 -32.65
CA VAL A 355 -13.30 -13.45 -33.34
C VAL A 355 -14.65 -13.85 -32.76
N GLN A 356 -15.44 -14.63 -33.54
CA GLN A 356 -16.76 -15.06 -33.10
C GLN A 356 -16.79 -16.59 -32.86
N PRO A 357 -17.61 -17.06 -31.90
CA PRO A 357 -17.83 -18.48 -31.69
C PRO A 357 -18.34 -19.18 -32.95
N GLY A 358 -17.82 -20.36 -33.22
CA GLY A 358 -18.17 -21.12 -34.44
C GLY A 358 -17.37 -20.77 -35.70
N GLU A 359 -16.60 -19.67 -35.69
CA GLU A 359 -15.67 -19.39 -36.79
C GLU A 359 -14.54 -20.41 -36.81
N ARG A 360 -13.97 -20.67 -37.99
CA ARG A 360 -12.85 -21.58 -38.16
C ARG A 360 -11.57 -20.78 -38.39
N VAL A 361 -10.57 -20.97 -37.58
CA VAL A 361 -9.26 -20.35 -37.71
C VAL A 361 -8.21 -21.35 -38.15
N VAL A 362 -7.23 -20.90 -38.91
CA VAL A 362 -6.11 -21.76 -39.33
C VAL A 362 -5.18 -22.00 -38.13
N SER A 363 -5.10 -23.23 -37.68
CA SER A 363 -4.25 -23.63 -36.53
C SER A 363 -2.85 -24.09 -36.95
N VAL A 364 -2.72 -24.64 -38.18
CA VAL A 364 -1.43 -25.06 -38.76
C VAL A 364 -1.30 -24.51 -40.15
N GLY A 365 -0.16 -23.89 -40.45
CA GLY A 365 0.09 -23.29 -41.78
C GLY A 365 -0.26 -21.80 -41.86
N ALA A 366 -0.78 -21.18 -40.83
CA ALA A 366 -1.18 -19.75 -40.81
C ALA A 366 -0.04 -18.80 -41.22
N GLN A 367 1.19 -19.10 -40.88
CA GLN A 367 2.38 -18.27 -41.15
C GLN A 367 2.74 -18.23 -42.68
N LEU A 368 2.24 -19.20 -43.47
CA LEU A 368 2.52 -19.33 -44.88
C LEU A 368 1.44 -18.62 -45.74
N LEU A 369 0.38 -18.14 -45.10
CA LEU A 369 -0.78 -17.54 -45.76
C LEU A 369 -0.65 -16.03 -45.84
N LYS A 370 -1.23 -15.48 -46.94
CA LYS A 370 -1.52 -14.06 -47.11
C LYS A 370 -3.01 -13.85 -47.07
N ASP A 371 -3.45 -12.63 -46.85
CA ASP A 371 -4.85 -12.28 -46.90
C ASP A 371 -5.45 -12.59 -48.27
N GLY A 372 -6.58 -13.32 -48.31
CA GLY A 372 -7.25 -13.75 -49.54
C GLY A 372 -6.69 -15.04 -50.16
N ASP A 373 -5.68 -15.69 -49.65
CA ASP A 373 -5.14 -16.94 -50.20
C ASP A 373 -6.18 -18.07 -50.17
N PRO A 374 -6.30 -18.83 -51.29
CA PRO A 374 -7.14 -20.03 -51.33
C PRO A 374 -6.51 -21.14 -50.45
N ILE A 375 -7.34 -21.79 -49.63
CA ILE A 375 -6.90 -22.82 -48.69
C ILE A 375 -7.59 -24.15 -48.94
N GLN A 376 -6.86 -25.25 -48.66
CA GLN A 376 -7.38 -26.60 -48.67
C GLN A 376 -7.20 -27.20 -47.26
N VAL A 377 -8.30 -27.68 -46.70
CA VAL A 377 -8.27 -28.29 -45.37
C VAL A 377 -7.69 -29.69 -45.45
N ILE A 378 -6.67 -29.94 -44.64
CA ILE A 378 -6.11 -31.27 -44.45
C ILE A 378 -6.57 -31.79 -43.08
N PRO A 379 -6.82 -33.11 -42.95
CA PRO A 379 -7.28 -33.72 -41.69
C PRO A 379 -6.28 -33.59 -40.52
#